data_1609eb05be5ce85799da7b64528ddec4
#
_entry.id   1609eb05be5ce85799da7b64528ddec4
#
_cell.length_a   1.000
_cell.length_b   1.000
_cell.length_c   1.000
_cell.angle_alpha   90.00
_cell.angle_beta   90.00
_cell.angle_gamma   90.00
#
_symmetry.space_group_name_H-M   'P 1'
#
loop_
_entity.id
_entity.type
_entity.pdbx_description
1 polymer ?
#
loop_
_entity_poly.entity_id
_entity_poly.type
_entity_poly.pdbx_seq_one_letter_code
_entity_poly.pdbx_strand_id
1 'polypeptide(L)'
;MGNMPKANDAIRDFFMDNENFADLFNGYLFQGEQVVKAEELSDVPSEYELSLEEKNKGKKKRILRVSQYRDVIKKSTAGTEYVILGIENQEKIHYNMPVRTMLYDAVTYMDQLKRIAMESKNYDGWTADEFLSKIPKGTKIIPCYTIVLYYGENQWDGPMCLKDMFSEDVSFGPFIQDYKMNLIEMRKGKEGYHFKNKQLIEFLEMLREVYEKSDSLNTYSGRIAQLVGIVVNDEKIYQMGKKEAEVIMCRATEELREEGRREERAKTEAERAKTEAEKARADKAEAEKNKAEAEKNKAEAEKNKAEAEKNKAEAEKNKAEAEKNKAEAENELLKEEIKRLQDMINKNKEG
;
A
#
# COMPACT_ATOMS: atom_id res chain seq x y z
N MET A 1 -24.66 -4.23 23.64
CA MET A 1 -23.27 -3.83 23.40
C MET A 1 -23.29 -2.36 23.05
N GLY A 2 -22.72 -1.49 23.89
CA GLY A 2 -22.63 -0.06 23.59
C GLY A 2 -21.56 0.14 22.52
N ASN A 3 -21.88 0.91 21.47
CA ASN A 3 -20.90 1.26 20.45
C ASN A 3 -19.71 1.97 21.11
N MET A 4 -18.48 1.51 20.83
CA MET A 4 -17.27 2.27 21.20
C MET A 4 -17.30 3.66 20.52
N PRO A 5 -16.79 4.70 21.20
CA PRO A 5 -16.58 6.00 20.58
C PRO A 5 -15.68 5.87 19.32
N LYS A 6 -15.73 6.86 18.44
CA LYS A 6 -14.80 6.92 17.31
C LYS A 6 -13.40 7.34 17.79
N ALA A 7 -12.36 6.80 17.19
CA ALA A 7 -10.98 7.13 17.53
C ALA A 7 -10.68 8.64 17.46
N ASN A 8 -11.14 9.32 16.40
CA ASN A 8 -10.98 10.77 16.25
C ASN A 8 -11.60 11.55 17.41
N ASP A 9 -12.82 11.17 17.85
CA ASP A 9 -13.49 11.86 18.94
C ASP A 9 -12.72 11.64 20.25
N ALA A 10 -12.26 10.42 20.50
CA ALA A 10 -11.49 10.10 21.70
C ALA A 10 -10.13 10.81 21.76
N ILE A 11 -9.41 10.87 20.62
CA ILE A 11 -8.14 11.61 20.51
C ILE A 11 -8.39 13.11 20.67
N ARG A 12 -9.43 13.65 20.04
CA ARG A 12 -9.82 15.05 20.22
C ARG A 12 -10.08 15.37 21.68
N ASP A 13 -10.90 14.56 22.37
CA ASP A 13 -11.23 14.75 23.76
C ASP A 13 -9.99 14.66 24.68
N PHE A 14 -9.04 13.78 24.35
CA PHE A 14 -7.76 13.69 25.06
C PHE A 14 -6.93 14.96 24.94
N PHE A 15 -6.88 15.59 23.75
CA PHE A 15 -6.13 16.83 23.51
C PHE A 15 -6.95 18.09 23.77
N MET A 16 -8.24 18.00 24.14
CA MET A 16 -8.97 19.12 24.73
C MET A 16 -8.41 19.49 26.12
N ASP A 17 -7.76 18.56 26.81
CA ASP A 17 -6.98 18.85 28.00
C ASP A 17 -5.75 19.70 27.63
N ASN A 18 -5.63 20.88 28.27
CA ASN A 18 -4.56 21.84 27.95
C ASN A 18 -3.17 21.35 28.31
N GLU A 19 -3.02 20.52 29.35
CA GLU A 19 -1.74 19.95 29.75
C GLU A 19 -1.22 18.94 28.72
N ASN A 20 -2.10 18.03 28.25
CA ASN A 20 -1.76 17.08 27.21
C ASN A 20 -1.43 17.80 25.89
N PHE A 21 -2.22 18.82 25.56
CA PHE A 21 -2.01 19.63 24.37
C PHE A 21 -0.69 20.41 24.40
N ALA A 22 -0.43 21.14 25.48
CA ALA A 22 0.80 21.93 25.60
C ALA A 22 2.03 21.04 25.55
N ASP A 23 2.03 19.90 26.24
CA ASP A 23 3.18 18.99 26.26
C ASP A 23 3.45 18.35 24.90
N LEU A 24 2.41 18.08 24.09
CA LEU A 24 2.59 17.61 22.71
C LEU A 24 3.45 18.58 21.89
N PHE A 25 3.13 19.87 21.93
CA PHE A 25 3.88 20.91 21.21
C PHE A 25 5.26 21.14 21.82
N ASN A 26 5.35 21.20 23.14
CA ASN A 26 6.60 21.39 23.86
C ASN A 26 7.59 20.24 23.62
N GLY A 27 7.12 19.00 23.69
CA GLY A 27 7.95 17.83 23.51
C GLY A 27 8.41 17.61 22.06
N TYR A 28 7.56 17.96 21.10
CA TYR A 28 7.84 17.73 19.68
C TYR A 28 8.57 18.92 19.02
N LEU A 29 8.02 20.14 19.11
CA LEU A 29 8.58 21.31 18.41
C LEU A 29 9.65 22.02 19.21
N PHE A 30 9.53 22.04 20.54
CA PHE A 30 10.37 22.85 21.42
C PHE A 30 11.33 22.01 22.28
N GLN A 31 11.55 20.73 21.90
CA GLN A 31 12.52 19.83 22.56
C GLN A 31 12.35 19.73 24.08
N GLY A 32 11.12 19.83 24.56
CA GLY A 32 10.77 19.79 25.98
C GLY A 32 10.87 21.13 26.72
N GLU A 33 11.26 22.23 26.04
CA GLU A 33 11.12 23.56 26.61
C GLU A 33 9.64 23.92 26.75
N GLN A 34 9.27 24.52 27.90
CA GLN A 34 7.88 24.85 28.21
C GLN A 34 7.48 26.20 27.60
N VAL A 35 7.47 26.24 26.26
CA VAL A 35 7.09 27.43 25.47
C VAL A 35 5.59 27.61 25.47
N VAL A 36 4.86 26.50 25.31
CA VAL A 36 3.39 26.48 25.36
C VAL A 36 2.97 26.19 26.79
N LYS A 37 2.27 27.15 27.40
CA LYS A 37 1.79 27.01 28.78
C LYS A 37 0.30 26.68 28.77
N ALA A 38 -0.08 25.61 29.46
CA ALA A 38 -1.44 25.11 29.51
C ALA A 38 -2.45 26.16 30.00
N GLU A 39 -2.07 26.96 30.98
CA GLU A 39 -2.88 28.01 31.57
C GLU A 39 -3.09 29.22 30.63
N GLU A 40 -2.27 29.38 29.60
CA GLU A 40 -2.38 30.45 28.62
C GLU A 40 -3.20 30.04 27.40
N LEU A 41 -3.63 28.77 27.28
CA LEU A 41 -4.37 28.26 26.15
C LEU A 41 -5.89 28.47 26.30
N SER A 42 -6.51 28.88 25.21
CA SER A 42 -7.95 28.93 25.04
C SER A 42 -8.39 28.19 23.78
N ASP A 43 -9.55 27.54 23.87
CA ASP A 43 -10.13 26.83 22.73
C ASP A 43 -10.58 27.78 21.62
N VAL A 44 -10.37 27.36 20.39
CA VAL A 44 -10.85 28.06 19.18
C VAL A 44 -11.82 27.13 18.44
N PRO A 45 -12.93 27.65 17.88
CA PRO A 45 -13.83 26.83 17.10
C PRO A 45 -13.08 26.08 15.96
N SER A 46 -13.33 24.79 15.84
CA SER A 46 -12.67 23.93 14.86
C SER A 46 -13.15 24.14 13.42
N GLU A 47 -14.28 24.83 13.25
CA GLU A 47 -14.86 25.12 11.93
C GLU A 47 -14.48 26.52 11.46
N TYR A 48 -13.76 26.57 10.34
CA TYR A 48 -13.50 27.82 9.64
C TYR A 48 -14.21 27.79 8.27
N GLU A 49 -15.09 28.76 8.04
CA GLU A 49 -15.63 29.05 6.71
C GLU A 49 -14.86 30.21 6.08
N LEU A 50 -13.98 29.93 5.14
CA LEU A 50 -13.42 30.96 4.27
C LEU A 50 -14.38 31.22 3.11
N SER A 51 -15.13 32.33 3.17
CA SER A 51 -15.91 32.82 2.03
C SER A 51 -15.06 33.77 1.21
N LEU A 52 -14.54 33.32 0.08
CA LEU A 52 -13.91 34.21 -0.92
C LEU A 52 -15.02 34.75 -1.80
N GLU A 53 -15.37 36.04 -1.59
CA GLU A 53 -16.32 36.74 -2.43
C GLU A 53 -15.61 37.34 -3.66
N GLU A 54 -15.84 36.76 -4.81
CA GLU A 54 -15.43 37.36 -6.08
C GLU A 54 -16.52 38.35 -6.51
N LYS A 55 -16.26 39.66 -6.42
CA LYS A 55 -17.13 40.71 -6.93
C LYS A 55 -16.94 40.82 -8.45
N ASN A 56 -17.62 40.02 -9.21
CA ASN A 56 -17.75 40.23 -10.66
C ASN A 56 -19.00 41.04 -10.95
N LYS A 57 -18.83 42.22 -11.56
CA LYS A 57 -19.95 43.07 -12.02
C LYS A 57 -20.80 42.26 -12.99
N GLY A 58 -21.98 41.84 -12.55
CA GLY A 58 -23.05 41.33 -13.40
C GLY A 58 -23.17 39.80 -13.54
N LYS A 59 -22.42 38.97 -12.80
CA LYS A 59 -22.59 37.50 -12.81
C LYS A 59 -22.74 36.95 -11.38
N LYS A 60 -23.43 35.78 -11.27
CA LYS A 60 -23.67 35.08 -10.00
C LYS A 60 -22.41 35.01 -9.14
N LYS A 61 -22.54 35.50 -7.91
CA LYS A 61 -21.54 35.44 -6.84
C LYS A 61 -20.97 34.00 -6.73
N ARG A 62 -19.75 33.80 -7.13
CA ARG A 62 -19.06 32.51 -6.90
C ARG A 62 -18.46 32.58 -5.50
N ILE A 63 -19.13 31.95 -4.55
CA ILE A 63 -18.64 31.82 -3.17
C ILE A 63 -17.84 30.54 -3.16
N LEU A 64 -16.51 30.64 -3.09
CA LEU A 64 -15.66 29.51 -2.77
C LEU A 64 -15.72 29.34 -1.25
N ARG A 65 -16.55 28.41 -0.79
CA ARG A 65 -16.59 28.01 0.62
C ARG A 65 -15.53 26.94 0.82
N VAL A 66 -14.50 27.24 1.58
CA VAL A 66 -13.55 26.27 2.09
C VAL A 66 -13.97 25.96 3.51
N SER A 67 -14.83 24.95 3.68
CA SER A 67 -15.14 24.39 4.99
C SER A 67 -13.99 23.49 5.40
N GLN A 68 -13.38 23.74 6.53
CA GLN A 68 -12.25 22.96 7.02
C GLN A 68 -12.53 22.53 8.44
N TYR A 69 -12.43 21.24 8.68
CA TYR A 69 -12.50 20.65 10.00
C TYR A 69 -11.07 20.41 10.48
N ARG A 70 -10.72 21.04 11.59
CA ARG A 70 -9.51 20.83 12.35
C ARG A 70 -9.91 20.12 13.64
N ASP A 71 -9.14 19.12 14.07
CA ASP A 71 -9.57 18.31 15.20
C ASP A 71 -9.50 19.08 16.52
N VAL A 72 -8.36 19.76 16.79
CA VAL A 72 -8.21 20.62 17.96
C VAL A 72 -7.45 21.89 17.56
N ILE A 73 -7.98 23.05 17.96
CA ILE A 73 -7.30 24.35 17.83
C ILE A 73 -7.29 25.04 19.17
N LYS A 74 -6.11 25.50 19.58
CA LYS A 74 -5.97 26.34 20.76
C LYS A 74 -5.14 27.57 20.43
N LYS A 75 -5.42 28.67 21.13
CA LYS A 75 -4.76 29.94 20.97
C LYS A 75 -4.13 30.37 22.29
N SER A 76 -2.87 30.78 22.26
CA SER A 76 -2.22 31.35 23.42
C SER A 76 -2.66 32.79 23.68
N THR A 77 -2.42 33.30 24.87
CA THR A 77 -2.67 34.70 25.24
C THR A 77 -1.90 35.67 24.36
N ALA A 78 -0.72 35.26 23.82
CA ALA A 78 0.06 36.03 22.84
C ALA A 78 -0.53 35.98 21.42
N GLY A 79 -1.60 35.20 21.19
CA GLY A 79 -2.28 35.08 19.92
C GLY A 79 -1.79 33.99 18.97
N THR A 80 -0.73 33.25 19.32
CA THR A 80 -0.23 32.12 18.55
C THR A 80 -1.28 31.00 18.49
N GLU A 81 -1.59 30.53 17.29
CA GLU A 81 -2.51 29.41 17.08
C GLU A 81 -1.75 28.10 16.95
N TYR A 82 -2.18 27.10 17.71
CA TYR A 82 -1.66 25.73 17.67
C TYR A 82 -2.77 24.80 17.17
N VAL A 83 -2.46 23.99 16.19
CA VAL A 83 -3.45 23.16 15.50
C VAL A 83 -3.01 21.69 15.51
N ILE A 84 -3.91 20.82 15.90
CA ILE A 84 -3.77 19.38 15.73
C ILE A 84 -4.68 18.94 14.59
N LEU A 85 -4.11 18.22 13.63
CA LEU A 85 -4.81 17.50 12.59
C LEU A 85 -4.62 16.00 12.84
N GLY A 86 -5.68 15.31 13.25
CA GLY A 86 -5.67 13.86 13.35
C GLY A 86 -5.81 13.22 11.97
N ILE A 87 -5.04 12.19 11.71
CA ILE A 87 -5.21 11.35 10.53
C ILE A 87 -5.82 10.05 11.00
N GLU A 88 -7.13 9.94 10.75
CA GLU A 88 -7.84 8.69 10.89
C GLU A 88 -7.43 7.78 9.74
N ASN A 89 -6.67 6.73 10.02
CA ASN A 89 -6.89 5.45 9.35
C ASN A 89 -5.91 4.36 9.82
N GLN A 90 -6.45 3.29 10.31
CA GLN A 90 -5.70 2.05 10.56
C GLN A 90 -5.18 1.41 9.25
N GLU A 91 -5.69 1.83 8.08
CA GLU A 91 -5.39 1.16 6.81
C GLU A 91 -4.90 2.07 5.68
N LYS A 92 -5.04 3.42 5.77
CA LYS A 92 -4.76 4.28 4.59
C LYS A 92 -4.07 5.59 4.97
N ILE A 93 -2.91 5.82 4.40
CA ILE A 93 -2.15 7.06 4.51
C ILE A 93 -2.74 8.11 3.56
N HIS A 94 -2.90 9.33 4.06
CA HIS A 94 -3.33 10.47 3.25
C HIS A 94 -2.14 11.13 2.56
N TYR A 95 -1.87 10.73 1.33
CA TYR A 95 -0.72 11.23 0.55
C TYR A 95 -0.75 12.73 0.21
N ASN A 96 -1.87 13.42 0.42
CA ASN A 96 -1.98 14.87 0.16
C ASN A 96 -1.81 15.76 1.42
N MET A 97 -1.32 15.19 2.52
CA MET A 97 -1.22 15.91 3.80
C MET A 97 -0.37 17.18 3.76
N PRO A 98 0.79 17.27 3.06
CA PRO A 98 1.53 18.51 2.96
C PRO A 98 0.70 19.65 2.36
N VAL A 99 -0.09 19.38 1.31
CA VAL A 99 -0.97 20.38 0.69
C VAL A 99 -2.12 20.76 1.62
N ARG A 100 -2.70 19.79 2.34
CA ARG A 100 -3.76 20.07 3.33
C ARG A 100 -3.26 20.96 4.46
N THR A 101 -2.11 20.63 5.03
CA THR A 101 -1.49 21.42 6.12
C THR A 101 -1.19 22.85 5.65
N MET A 102 -0.58 22.98 4.47
CA MET A 102 -0.32 24.29 3.85
C MET A 102 -1.60 25.11 3.68
N LEU A 103 -2.68 24.49 3.21
CA LEU A 103 -3.96 25.15 3.04
C LEU A 103 -4.56 25.61 4.38
N TYR A 104 -4.45 24.80 5.42
CA TYR A 104 -4.96 25.14 6.75
C TYR A 104 -4.22 26.32 7.37
N ASP A 105 -2.89 26.35 7.25
CA ASP A 105 -2.09 27.44 7.77
C ASP A 105 -2.32 28.73 6.96
N ALA A 106 -2.45 28.62 5.64
CA ALA A 106 -2.81 29.74 4.77
C ALA A 106 -4.16 30.37 5.15
N VAL A 107 -5.16 29.54 5.47
CA VAL A 107 -6.49 30.02 5.94
C VAL A 107 -6.35 30.75 7.26
N THR A 108 -5.57 30.25 8.21
CA THR A 108 -5.29 30.92 9.49
C THR A 108 -4.66 32.30 9.28
N TYR A 109 -3.66 32.41 8.41
CA TYR A 109 -3.04 33.70 8.10
C TYR A 109 -3.99 34.65 7.38
N MET A 110 -4.81 34.15 6.46
CA MET A 110 -5.83 34.95 5.78
C MET A 110 -6.88 35.51 6.76
N ASP A 111 -7.25 34.73 7.78
CA ASP A 111 -8.18 35.20 8.80
C ASP A 111 -7.56 36.27 9.70
N GLN A 112 -6.31 36.13 10.08
CA GLN A 112 -5.59 37.19 10.80
C GLN A 112 -5.55 38.50 10.00
N LEU A 113 -5.21 38.44 8.72
CA LEU A 113 -5.22 39.63 7.84
C LEU A 113 -6.61 40.26 7.71
N LYS A 114 -7.67 39.45 7.62
CA LYS A 114 -9.05 39.97 7.61
C LYS A 114 -9.40 40.69 8.91
N ARG A 115 -9.05 40.12 10.07
CA ARG A 115 -9.28 40.74 11.39
C ARG A 115 -8.55 42.08 11.48
N ILE A 116 -7.27 42.11 11.11
CA ILE A 116 -6.47 43.35 11.08
C ILE A 116 -7.12 44.40 10.18
N ALA A 117 -7.56 44.02 8.97
CA ALA A 117 -8.25 44.93 8.06
C ALA A 117 -9.58 45.46 8.62
N MET A 118 -10.30 44.62 9.40
CA MET A 118 -11.57 45.06 10.05
C MET A 118 -11.34 45.99 11.22
N GLU A 119 -10.29 45.76 12.01
CA GLU A 119 -9.92 46.60 13.17
C GLU A 119 -9.37 47.94 12.72
N SER A 120 -8.67 47.97 11.59
CA SER A 120 -8.05 49.17 11.01
C SER A 120 -9.00 50.02 10.16
N LYS A 121 -10.33 49.95 10.38
CA LYS A 121 -11.37 50.64 9.59
C LYS A 121 -11.26 52.15 9.57
N ASN A 122 -10.48 52.74 10.45
CA ASN A 122 -10.22 54.18 10.40
C ASN A 122 -9.02 54.43 9.47
N TYR A 123 -9.32 54.67 8.19
CA TYR A 123 -8.32 54.84 7.11
C TYR A 123 -7.65 56.21 7.11
N ASP A 124 -7.77 56.99 8.17
CA ASP A 124 -7.16 58.30 8.29
C ASP A 124 -5.65 58.17 8.31
N GLY A 125 -4.98 58.79 7.35
CA GLY A 125 -3.53 58.78 7.20
C GLY A 125 -2.90 57.60 6.45
N TRP A 126 -3.75 56.76 5.87
CA TRP A 126 -3.25 55.63 5.07
C TRP A 126 -2.69 56.11 3.72
N THR A 127 -1.58 55.48 3.31
CA THR A 127 -1.02 55.60 1.96
C THR A 127 -1.88 54.86 0.94
N ALA A 128 -1.70 55.17 -0.35
CA ALA A 128 -2.39 54.45 -1.43
C ALA A 128 -2.12 52.94 -1.41
N ASP A 129 -0.90 52.52 -1.03
CA ASP A 129 -0.48 51.11 -0.96
C ASP A 129 -1.14 50.38 0.20
N GLU A 130 -1.27 51.02 1.36
CA GLU A 130 -1.99 50.48 2.53
C GLU A 130 -3.47 50.34 2.24
N PHE A 131 -4.06 51.33 1.54
CA PHE A 131 -5.47 51.27 1.12
C PHE A 131 -5.72 50.15 0.11
N LEU A 132 -4.76 49.92 -0.80
CA LEU A 132 -4.84 48.82 -1.78
C LEU A 132 -4.69 47.46 -1.09
N SER A 133 -3.71 47.31 -0.22
CA SER A 133 -3.44 46.06 0.51
C SER A 133 -4.43 45.76 1.65
N LYS A 134 -5.15 46.81 2.11
CA LYS A 134 -6.10 46.80 3.26
C LYS A 134 -5.44 46.46 4.61
N ILE A 135 -4.12 46.65 4.70
CA ILE A 135 -3.36 46.45 5.92
C ILE A 135 -2.32 47.55 6.06
N PRO A 136 -2.03 48.03 7.30
CA PRO A 136 -0.98 49.03 7.55
C PRO A 136 0.41 48.49 7.17
N LYS A 137 1.31 49.40 6.72
CA LYS A 137 2.70 49.08 6.47
C LYS A 137 3.35 48.58 7.76
N GLY A 138 4.11 47.48 7.66
CA GLY A 138 4.77 46.86 8.81
C GLY A 138 3.89 45.96 9.66
N THR A 139 2.66 45.69 9.22
CA THR A 139 1.78 44.66 9.85
C THR A 139 2.53 43.36 10.00
N LYS A 140 2.46 42.76 11.20
CA LYS A 140 3.02 41.46 11.49
C LYS A 140 1.88 40.51 11.82
N ILE A 141 1.95 39.31 11.25
CA ILE A 141 1.05 38.20 11.58
C ILE A 141 1.70 37.27 12.59
N ILE A 142 0.88 36.55 13.35
CA ILE A 142 1.31 35.64 14.39
C ILE A 142 1.47 34.23 13.77
N PRO A 143 2.55 33.49 14.07
CA PRO A 143 2.75 32.17 13.52
C PRO A 143 1.64 31.19 13.93
N CYS A 144 1.32 30.26 13.05
CA CYS A 144 0.50 29.09 13.31
C CYS A 144 1.41 27.86 13.32
N TYR A 145 1.25 27.00 14.32
CA TYR A 145 1.96 25.73 14.41
C TYR A 145 0.98 24.58 14.25
N THR A 146 1.13 23.82 13.18
CA THR A 146 0.29 22.65 12.88
C THR A 146 1.08 21.38 13.06
N ILE A 147 0.53 20.44 13.86
CA ILE A 147 1.04 19.07 14.04
C ILE A 147 0.03 18.10 13.41
N VAL A 148 0.53 17.14 12.66
CA VAL A 148 -0.24 16.02 12.13
C VAL A 148 0.01 14.81 13.01
N LEU A 149 -1.05 14.25 13.60
CA LEU A 149 -0.97 13.03 14.40
C LEU A 149 -1.35 11.83 13.53
N TYR A 150 -0.42 10.92 13.33
CA TYR A 150 -0.65 9.64 12.69
C TYR A 150 -0.64 8.52 13.72
N TYR A 151 -1.76 7.83 13.87
CA TYR A 151 -1.94 6.75 14.83
C TYR A 151 -2.25 5.39 14.20
N GLY A 152 -1.91 5.22 12.91
CA GLY A 152 -2.00 3.93 12.23
C GLY A 152 -0.93 2.94 12.71
N GLU A 153 -1.23 1.65 12.59
CA GLU A 153 -0.30 0.57 12.93
C GLU A 153 0.94 0.55 12.02
N ASN A 154 0.76 0.85 10.73
CA ASN A 154 1.84 0.86 9.76
C ASN A 154 2.73 2.11 9.90
N GLN A 155 3.98 2.00 9.45
CA GLN A 155 4.85 3.16 9.35
C GLN A 155 4.30 4.14 8.30
N TRP A 156 4.47 5.45 8.55
CA TRP A 156 4.17 6.46 7.55
C TRP A 156 5.09 6.31 6.34
N ASP A 157 4.51 6.17 5.15
CA ASP A 157 5.21 6.09 3.85
C ASP A 157 4.82 7.23 2.89
N GLY A 158 4.01 8.18 3.37
CA GLY A 158 3.55 9.32 2.59
C GLY A 158 4.57 10.47 2.53
N PRO A 159 4.31 11.50 1.70
CA PRO A 159 5.16 12.67 1.58
C PRO A 159 5.22 13.42 2.91
N MET A 160 6.41 13.94 3.25
CA MET A 160 6.68 14.75 4.44
C MET A 160 6.72 16.24 4.12
N CYS A 161 6.88 16.60 2.85
CA CYS A 161 6.88 17.97 2.39
C CYS A 161 6.27 18.09 0.99
N LEU A 162 6.03 19.33 0.57
CA LEU A 162 5.45 19.61 -0.74
C LEU A 162 6.35 19.12 -1.89
N LYS A 163 7.66 19.18 -1.73
CA LYS A 163 8.63 18.73 -2.73
C LYS A 163 8.53 17.23 -3.00
N ASP A 164 8.20 16.42 -2.00
CA ASP A 164 8.04 14.96 -2.15
C ASP A 164 6.86 14.61 -3.08
N MET A 165 5.98 15.58 -3.35
CA MET A 165 4.78 15.39 -4.19
C MET A 165 4.99 15.81 -5.64
N PHE A 166 6.15 16.39 -5.98
CA PHE A 166 6.45 16.84 -7.34
C PHE A 166 6.97 15.69 -8.20
N SER A 167 6.79 15.83 -9.52
CA SER A 167 7.34 14.87 -10.48
C SER A 167 8.87 14.90 -10.48
N GLU A 168 9.50 13.73 -10.49
CA GLU A 168 10.97 13.59 -10.55
C GLU A 168 11.59 14.16 -11.84
N ASP A 169 10.79 14.27 -12.91
CA ASP A 169 11.24 14.78 -14.22
C ASP A 169 11.45 16.30 -14.25
N VAL A 170 11.07 17.01 -13.18
CA VAL A 170 11.15 18.46 -13.11
C VAL A 170 12.35 18.89 -12.26
N SER A 171 13.33 19.55 -12.89
CA SER A 171 14.41 20.20 -12.18
C SER A 171 13.86 21.37 -11.36
N PHE A 172 13.76 21.19 -10.04
CA PHE A 172 13.29 22.24 -9.13
C PHE A 172 14.40 23.24 -8.92
N GLY A 173 14.25 24.41 -9.55
CA GLY A 173 15.13 25.54 -9.27
C GLY A 173 14.92 26.07 -7.83
N PRO A 174 15.78 26.98 -7.36
CA PRO A 174 15.71 27.55 -6.01
C PRO A 174 14.46 28.40 -5.75
N PHE A 175 13.62 28.59 -6.76
CA PHE A 175 12.45 29.48 -6.71
C PHE A 175 11.17 28.79 -6.21
N ILE A 176 11.15 27.45 -6.11
CA ILE A 176 10.01 26.73 -5.58
C ILE A 176 10.14 26.62 -4.07
N GLN A 177 9.16 27.22 -3.38
CA GLN A 177 9.06 27.11 -1.93
C GLN A 177 8.63 25.70 -1.54
N ASP A 178 9.25 25.16 -0.50
CA ASP A 178 8.86 23.91 0.11
C ASP A 178 7.95 24.18 1.30
N TYR A 179 7.03 23.24 1.56
CA TYR A 179 6.17 23.27 2.73
C TYR A 179 6.32 21.96 3.49
N LYS A 180 6.99 21.99 4.64
CA LYS A 180 7.25 20.84 5.48
C LYS A 180 6.11 20.63 6.46
N MET A 181 5.76 19.37 6.67
CA MET A 181 4.76 18.93 7.63
C MET A 181 5.42 18.50 8.95
N ASN A 182 4.79 18.84 10.07
CA ASN A 182 5.18 18.35 11.38
C ASN A 182 4.36 17.09 11.67
N LEU A 183 4.95 15.91 11.51
CA LEU A 183 4.30 14.62 11.70
C LEU A 183 4.76 13.94 12.98
N ILE A 184 3.80 13.51 13.80
CA ILE A 184 4.03 12.59 14.92
C ILE A 184 3.44 11.23 14.57
N GLU A 185 4.29 10.22 14.46
CA GLU A 185 3.87 8.82 14.38
C GLU A 185 3.71 8.28 15.81
N MET A 186 2.46 8.21 16.27
CA MET A 186 2.16 7.83 17.65
C MET A 186 2.58 6.39 17.99
N ARG A 187 2.66 5.51 16.99
CA ARG A 187 3.17 4.14 17.11
C ARG A 187 4.62 4.03 17.61
N LYS A 188 5.39 5.11 17.55
CA LYS A 188 6.78 5.16 18.05
C LYS A 188 6.85 5.39 19.55
N GLY A 189 5.72 5.57 20.21
CA GLY A 189 5.71 5.92 21.62
C GLY A 189 6.32 7.30 21.86
N LYS A 190 7.07 7.43 22.94
CA LYS A 190 7.81 8.67 23.26
C LYS A 190 9.19 8.75 22.61
N GLU A 191 9.61 7.77 21.84
CA GLU A 191 10.95 7.68 21.29
C GLU A 191 11.24 8.83 20.33
N GLY A 192 12.33 9.55 20.57
CA GLY A 192 12.72 10.73 19.78
C GLY A 192 11.97 12.02 20.14
N TYR A 193 11.10 12.01 21.17
CA TYR A 193 10.35 13.16 21.65
C TYR A 193 10.69 13.47 23.12
N HIS A 194 10.47 14.73 23.52
CA HIS A 194 10.82 15.22 24.86
C HIS A 194 9.56 15.55 25.70
N PHE A 195 8.59 14.64 25.71
CA PHE A 195 7.35 14.79 26.49
C PHE A 195 7.62 14.69 27.98
N LYS A 196 6.86 15.44 28.78
CA LYS A 196 6.94 15.46 30.25
C LYS A 196 5.60 15.09 30.91
N ASN A 197 4.48 15.29 30.19
CA ASN A 197 3.17 14.96 30.73
C ASN A 197 3.01 13.44 30.85
N LYS A 198 2.74 12.98 32.07
CA LYS A 198 2.62 11.55 32.38
C LYS A 198 1.52 10.86 31.56
N GLN A 199 0.36 11.51 31.38
CA GLN A 199 -0.76 10.90 30.65
C GLN A 199 -0.45 10.76 29.17
N LEU A 200 0.19 11.76 28.56
CA LEU A 200 0.61 11.70 27.16
C LEU A 200 1.65 10.60 26.95
N ILE A 201 2.66 10.52 27.82
CA ILE A 201 3.68 9.46 27.76
C ILE A 201 3.03 8.08 27.91
N GLU A 202 2.16 7.91 28.90
CA GLU A 202 1.45 6.66 29.17
C GLU A 202 0.60 6.23 27.96
N PHE A 203 -0.09 7.16 27.32
CA PHE A 203 -0.89 6.91 26.13
C PHE A 203 -0.01 6.44 24.94
N LEU A 204 1.07 7.15 24.64
CA LEU A 204 1.95 6.82 23.54
C LEU A 204 2.68 5.49 23.75
N GLU A 205 3.16 5.23 24.98
CA GLU A 205 3.85 3.97 25.29
C GLU A 205 2.90 2.77 25.22
N MET A 206 1.68 2.88 25.77
CA MET A 206 0.70 1.81 25.68
C MET A 206 0.30 1.54 24.23
N LEU A 207 0.09 2.60 23.43
CA LEU A 207 -0.25 2.45 22.02
C LEU A 207 0.86 1.74 21.24
N ARG A 208 2.13 2.11 21.48
CA ARG A 208 3.29 1.44 20.91
C ARG A 208 3.31 -0.05 21.27
N GLU A 209 3.19 -0.36 22.55
CA GLU A 209 3.24 -1.76 23.03
C GLU A 209 2.10 -2.62 22.49
N VAL A 210 0.89 -2.04 22.28
CA VAL A 210 -0.23 -2.75 21.64
C VAL A 210 0.12 -3.08 20.19
N TYR A 211 0.65 -2.15 19.40
CA TYR A 211 1.04 -2.41 18.02
C TYR A 211 2.20 -3.41 17.91
N GLU A 212 3.14 -3.38 18.85
CA GLU A 212 4.24 -4.34 18.96
C GLU A 212 3.79 -5.70 19.51
N LYS A 213 2.53 -5.81 19.96
CA LYS A 213 1.99 -7.01 20.64
C LYS A 213 2.87 -7.45 21.81
N SER A 214 3.34 -6.46 22.60
CA SER A 214 4.27 -6.64 23.70
C SER A 214 3.73 -7.59 24.77
N ASP A 215 4.62 -8.36 25.40
CA ASP A 215 4.34 -9.19 26.58
C ASP A 215 4.89 -8.59 27.87
N SER A 216 5.13 -7.28 27.87
CA SER A 216 5.65 -6.56 29.03
C SER A 216 4.68 -6.63 30.21
N LEU A 217 5.24 -6.50 31.41
CA LEU A 217 4.48 -6.37 32.67
C LEU A 217 4.17 -4.90 33.01
N ASN A 218 4.38 -3.98 32.06
CA ASN A 218 4.05 -2.59 32.25
C ASN A 218 2.56 -2.44 32.56
N THR A 219 2.27 -1.51 33.49
CA THR A 219 0.91 -1.24 33.93
C THR A 219 0.50 0.14 33.50
N TYR A 220 -0.69 0.24 32.96
CA TYR A 220 -1.28 1.47 32.44
C TYR A 220 -2.59 1.77 33.14
N SER A 221 -2.92 3.05 33.26
CA SER A 221 -4.20 3.44 33.85
C SER A 221 -5.39 2.96 33.02
N GLY A 222 -6.49 2.57 33.70
CA GLY A 222 -7.70 2.14 32.98
C GLY A 222 -8.24 3.18 32.02
N ARG A 223 -8.07 4.48 32.31
CA ARG A 223 -8.45 5.58 31.40
C ARG A 223 -7.63 5.55 30.11
N ILE A 224 -6.34 5.34 30.21
CA ILE A 224 -5.46 5.22 29.04
C ILE A 224 -5.76 3.94 28.27
N ALA A 225 -6.00 2.83 28.95
CA ALA A 225 -6.40 1.58 28.29
C ALA A 225 -7.72 1.73 27.52
N GLN A 226 -8.71 2.47 28.04
CA GLN A 226 -9.93 2.78 27.29
C GLN A 226 -9.62 3.58 26.02
N LEU A 227 -8.79 4.63 26.14
CA LEU A 227 -8.40 5.46 24.99
C LEU A 227 -7.68 4.63 23.93
N VAL A 228 -6.69 3.84 24.32
CA VAL A 228 -5.94 2.98 23.39
C VAL A 228 -6.86 1.95 22.76
N GLY A 229 -7.75 1.28 23.53
CA GLY A 229 -8.72 0.34 22.99
C GLY A 229 -9.62 0.96 21.91
N ILE A 230 -10.04 2.22 22.09
CA ILE A 230 -10.81 2.96 21.08
C ILE A 230 -9.95 3.23 19.84
N VAL A 231 -8.72 3.69 20.02
CA VAL A 231 -7.80 4.07 18.92
C VAL A 231 -7.43 2.87 18.05
N VAL A 232 -7.16 1.72 18.66
CA VAL A 232 -6.83 0.48 17.95
C VAL A 232 -8.06 -0.35 17.56
N ASN A 233 -9.27 0.15 17.90
CA ASN A 233 -10.55 -0.53 17.70
C ASN A 233 -10.61 -1.92 18.34
N ASP A 234 -10.07 -2.06 19.55
CA ASP A 234 -10.08 -3.29 20.33
C ASP A 234 -11.06 -3.17 21.52
N GLU A 235 -12.22 -3.84 21.39
CA GLU A 235 -13.30 -3.83 22.40
C GLU A 235 -12.83 -4.41 23.75
N LYS A 236 -11.89 -5.36 23.76
CA LYS A 236 -11.44 -6.02 24.99
C LYS A 236 -10.54 -5.10 25.79
N ILE A 237 -9.54 -4.50 25.17
CA ILE A 237 -8.69 -3.48 25.81
C ILE A 237 -9.56 -2.36 26.36
N TYR A 238 -10.53 -1.89 25.59
CA TYR A 238 -11.51 -0.89 26.04
C TYR A 238 -12.29 -1.34 27.28
N GLN A 239 -12.83 -2.56 27.27
CA GLN A 239 -13.60 -3.09 28.40
C GLN A 239 -12.74 -3.39 29.63
N MET A 240 -11.50 -3.83 29.44
CA MET A 240 -10.54 -3.96 30.56
C MET A 240 -10.33 -2.60 31.23
N GLY A 241 -10.05 -1.57 30.45
CA GLY A 241 -9.86 -0.21 30.97
C GLY A 241 -11.10 0.37 31.67
N LYS A 242 -12.31 -0.07 31.31
CA LYS A 242 -13.55 0.32 32.03
C LYS A 242 -13.73 -0.36 33.37
N LYS A 243 -13.25 -1.57 33.51
CA LYS A 243 -13.47 -2.41 34.70
C LYS A 243 -12.34 -2.32 35.72
N GLU A 244 -11.12 -2.09 35.25
CA GLU A 244 -9.91 -2.13 36.04
C GLU A 244 -9.29 -0.74 36.13
N ALA A 245 -8.85 -0.33 37.34
CA ALA A 245 -8.15 0.94 37.51
C ALA A 245 -6.78 0.94 36.82
N GLU A 246 -6.16 -0.23 36.74
CA GLU A 246 -4.88 -0.46 36.09
C GLU A 246 -4.94 -1.74 35.20
N VAL A 247 -4.36 -1.68 34.00
CA VAL A 247 -4.31 -2.78 33.04
C VAL A 247 -2.87 -3.18 32.79
N ILE A 248 -2.57 -4.48 32.93
CA ILE A 248 -1.24 -5.04 32.65
C ILE A 248 -1.14 -5.37 31.17
N MET A 249 -0.06 -4.92 30.51
CA MET A 249 0.12 -4.99 29.07
C MET A 249 0.05 -6.42 28.51
N CYS A 250 0.74 -7.38 29.12
CA CYS A 250 0.72 -8.77 28.64
C CYS A 250 -0.69 -9.38 28.59
N ARG A 251 -1.60 -8.98 29.48
CA ARG A 251 -3.02 -9.41 29.45
C ARG A 251 -3.79 -8.72 28.34
N ALA A 252 -3.52 -7.45 28.10
CA ALA A 252 -4.18 -6.67 27.06
C ALA A 252 -3.85 -7.19 25.65
N THR A 253 -2.63 -7.73 25.44
CA THR A 253 -2.17 -8.20 24.12
C THR A 253 -2.19 -9.71 23.93
N GLU A 254 -2.58 -10.49 24.93
CA GLU A 254 -2.53 -11.96 24.87
C GLU A 254 -3.29 -12.53 23.66
N GLU A 255 -4.51 -12.06 23.44
CA GLU A 255 -5.33 -12.52 22.33
C GLU A 255 -4.82 -12.03 20.97
N LEU A 256 -4.35 -10.78 20.90
CA LEU A 256 -3.74 -10.26 19.66
C LEU A 256 -2.54 -11.11 19.22
N ARG A 257 -1.76 -11.58 20.20
CA ARG A 257 -0.65 -12.51 19.95
C ARG A 257 -1.13 -13.88 19.50
N GLU A 258 -2.23 -14.38 20.09
CA GLU A 258 -2.82 -15.65 19.66
C GLU A 258 -3.42 -15.58 18.27
N GLU A 259 -4.12 -14.51 17.94
CA GLU A 259 -4.63 -14.26 16.58
C GLU A 259 -3.50 -14.18 15.57
N GLY A 260 -2.44 -13.41 15.84
CA GLY A 260 -1.25 -13.34 15.00
C GLY A 260 -0.61 -14.72 14.76
N ARG A 261 -0.50 -15.55 15.81
CA ARG A 261 0.00 -16.92 15.68
C ARG A 261 -0.92 -17.82 14.85
N ARG A 262 -2.26 -17.63 14.93
CA ARG A 262 -3.23 -18.37 14.10
C ARG A 262 -3.15 -17.97 12.64
N GLU A 263 -3.05 -16.68 12.36
CA GLU A 263 -2.89 -16.16 10.99
C GLU A 263 -1.57 -16.62 10.34
N GLU A 264 -0.48 -16.58 11.09
CA GLU A 264 0.83 -17.05 10.60
C GLU A 264 0.81 -18.55 10.28
N ARG A 265 0.20 -19.35 11.16
CA ARG A 265 -0.03 -20.79 10.89
C ARG A 265 -0.86 -21.01 9.65
N ALA A 266 -1.98 -20.27 9.49
CA ALA A 266 -2.85 -20.38 8.33
C ALA A 266 -2.12 -19.98 7.03
N LYS A 267 -1.32 -18.92 7.05
CA LYS A 267 -0.48 -18.51 5.90
C LYS A 267 0.54 -19.58 5.54
N THR A 268 1.24 -20.13 6.54
CA THR A 268 2.23 -21.20 6.33
C THR A 268 1.57 -22.47 5.77
N GLU A 269 0.39 -22.82 6.25
CA GLU A 269 -0.35 -23.99 5.77
C GLU A 269 -0.86 -23.78 4.33
N ALA A 270 -1.36 -22.59 4.01
CA ALA A 270 -1.77 -22.23 2.66
C ALA A 270 -0.58 -22.22 1.66
N GLU A 271 0.58 -21.78 2.09
CA GLU A 271 1.80 -21.79 1.28
C GLU A 271 2.30 -23.23 1.02
N ARG A 272 2.27 -24.08 2.07
CA ARG A 272 2.57 -25.51 1.92
C ARG A 272 1.61 -26.20 0.95
N ALA A 273 0.30 -25.93 1.09
CA ALA A 273 -0.71 -26.49 0.19
C ALA A 273 -0.51 -26.04 -1.27
N LYS A 274 -0.10 -24.79 -1.51
CA LYS A 274 0.24 -24.30 -2.86
C LYS A 274 1.46 -25.04 -3.43
N THR A 275 2.51 -25.19 -2.65
CA THR A 275 3.74 -25.88 -3.07
C THR A 275 3.45 -27.35 -3.37
N GLU A 276 2.61 -28.01 -2.57
CA GLU A 276 2.24 -29.40 -2.77
C GLU A 276 1.34 -29.58 -4.02
N ALA A 277 0.42 -28.65 -4.27
CA ALA A 277 -0.38 -28.64 -5.48
C ALA A 277 0.46 -28.37 -6.76
N GLU A 278 1.46 -27.50 -6.69
CA GLU A 278 2.39 -27.27 -7.81
C GLU A 278 3.22 -28.53 -8.09
N LYS A 279 3.72 -29.19 -7.04
CA LYS A 279 4.48 -30.43 -7.18
C LYS A 279 3.62 -31.54 -7.83
N ALA A 280 2.38 -31.71 -7.35
CA ALA A 280 1.46 -32.68 -7.92
C ALA A 280 1.10 -32.39 -9.40
N ARG A 281 1.03 -31.11 -9.80
CA ARG A 281 0.86 -30.72 -11.21
C ARG A 281 2.11 -31.04 -12.05
N ALA A 282 3.30 -30.79 -11.52
CA ALA A 282 4.55 -31.12 -12.19
C ALA A 282 4.69 -32.63 -12.39
N ASP A 283 4.44 -33.42 -11.35
CA ASP A 283 4.49 -34.90 -11.41
C ASP A 283 3.49 -35.45 -12.44
N LYS A 284 2.29 -34.88 -12.52
CA LYS A 284 1.27 -35.26 -13.50
C LYS A 284 1.69 -34.93 -14.94
N ALA A 285 2.26 -33.75 -15.15
CA ALA A 285 2.76 -33.34 -16.47
C ALA A 285 3.93 -34.22 -16.93
N GLU A 286 4.82 -34.62 -16.03
CA GLU A 286 5.90 -35.55 -16.31
C GLU A 286 5.39 -36.96 -16.67
N ALA A 287 4.40 -37.46 -15.93
CA ALA A 287 3.75 -38.73 -16.23
C ALA A 287 3.05 -38.73 -17.60
N GLU A 288 2.36 -37.64 -17.98
CA GLU A 288 1.75 -37.49 -19.29
C GLU A 288 2.80 -37.44 -20.42
N LYS A 289 3.92 -36.73 -20.20
CA LYS A 289 5.03 -36.66 -21.14
C LYS A 289 5.65 -38.05 -21.38
N ASN A 290 5.91 -38.79 -20.31
CA ASN A 290 6.45 -40.15 -20.39
C ASN A 290 5.49 -41.12 -21.12
N LYS A 291 4.18 -40.96 -20.92
CA LYS A 291 3.17 -41.73 -21.64
C LYS A 291 3.15 -41.43 -23.13
N ALA A 292 3.20 -40.16 -23.50
CA ALA A 292 3.25 -39.72 -24.90
C ALA A 292 4.53 -40.20 -25.61
N GLU A 293 5.66 -40.21 -24.90
CA GLU A 293 6.94 -40.73 -25.42
C GLU A 293 6.90 -42.25 -25.63
N ALA A 294 6.30 -43.00 -24.70
CA ALA A 294 6.08 -44.43 -24.85
C ALA A 294 5.15 -44.78 -26.02
N GLU A 295 4.09 -44.01 -26.27
CA GLU A 295 3.20 -44.17 -27.43
C GLU A 295 3.94 -43.86 -28.75
N LYS A 296 4.76 -42.82 -28.77
CA LYS A 296 5.60 -42.47 -29.92
C LYS A 296 6.59 -43.60 -30.28
N ASN A 297 7.27 -44.14 -29.29
CA ASN A 297 8.20 -45.25 -29.45
C ASN A 297 7.49 -46.52 -29.96
N LYS A 298 6.27 -46.76 -29.49
CA LYS A 298 5.42 -47.88 -29.99
C LYS A 298 5.05 -47.69 -31.48
N ALA A 299 4.61 -46.51 -31.86
CA ALA A 299 4.27 -46.20 -33.26
C ALA A 299 5.48 -46.28 -34.16
N GLU A 300 6.66 -45.90 -33.74
CA GLU A 300 7.90 -46.01 -34.48
C GLU A 300 8.34 -47.47 -34.64
N ALA A 301 8.20 -48.31 -33.62
CA ALA A 301 8.43 -49.74 -33.70
C ALA A 301 7.47 -50.44 -34.69
N GLU A 302 6.19 -50.07 -34.72
CA GLU A 302 5.21 -50.59 -35.67
C GLU A 302 5.55 -50.18 -37.09
N LYS A 303 5.95 -48.92 -37.32
CA LYS A 303 6.41 -48.41 -38.61
C LYS A 303 7.62 -49.20 -39.14
N ASN A 304 8.63 -49.40 -38.29
CA ASN A 304 9.82 -50.17 -38.66
C ASN A 304 9.51 -51.64 -38.97
N LYS A 305 8.49 -52.25 -38.31
CA LYS A 305 8.00 -53.58 -38.58
C LYS A 305 7.32 -53.65 -39.97
N ALA A 306 6.43 -52.69 -40.28
CA ALA A 306 5.78 -52.61 -41.57
C ALA A 306 6.76 -52.36 -42.72
N GLU A 307 7.81 -51.57 -42.52
CA GLU A 307 8.86 -51.37 -43.49
C GLU A 307 9.72 -52.62 -43.75
N ALA A 308 10.03 -53.35 -42.69
CA ALA A 308 10.71 -54.65 -42.82
C ALA A 308 9.90 -55.69 -43.58
N GLU A 309 8.56 -55.77 -43.35
CA GLU A 309 7.64 -56.64 -44.10
C GLU A 309 7.55 -56.22 -45.59
N LYS A 310 7.48 -54.93 -45.87
CA LYS A 310 7.50 -54.39 -47.24
C LYS A 310 8.79 -54.78 -47.99
N ASN A 311 9.94 -54.60 -47.35
CA ASN A 311 11.23 -54.98 -47.94
C ASN A 311 11.36 -56.46 -48.18
N LYS A 312 10.77 -57.31 -47.31
CA LYS A 312 10.69 -58.74 -47.47
C LYS A 312 9.83 -59.15 -48.70
N ALA A 313 8.66 -58.54 -48.84
CA ALA A 313 7.74 -58.77 -49.96
C ALA A 313 8.40 -58.33 -51.29
N GLU A 314 9.13 -57.24 -51.29
CA GLU A 314 9.89 -56.73 -52.47
C GLU A 314 11.04 -57.67 -52.86
N ALA A 315 11.78 -58.21 -51.90
CA ALA A 315 12.81 -59.21 -52.13
C ALA A 315 12.21 -60.51 -52.70
N GLU A 316 11.08 -61.00 -52.21
CA GLU A 316 10.39 -62.16 -52.76
C GLU A 316 9.88 -61.93 -54.19
N LYS A 317 9.36 -60.73 -54.48
CA LYS A 317 8.95 -60.33 -55.86
C LYS A 317 10.11 -60.36 -56.81
N ASN A 318 11.23 -59.74 -56.40
CA ASN A 318 12.46 -59.70 -57.22
C ASN A 318 13.03 -61.12 -57.47
N LYS A 319 12.91 -62.01 -56.48
CA LYS A 319 13.32 -63.41 -56.61
C LYS A 319 12.46 -64.20 -57.66
N ALA A 320 11.11 -63.99 -57.55
CA ALA A 320 10.18 -64.60 -58.48
C ALA A 320 10.35 -64.06 -59.90
N GLU A 321 10.67 -62.78 -60.07
CA GLU A 321 10.98 -62.15 -61.36
C GLU A 321 12.31 -62.68 -62.02
N ALA A 322 13.31 -62.88 -61.19
CA ALA A 322 14.58 -63.52 -61.57
C ALA A 322 14.39 -64.97 -62.02
N GLU A 323 13.59 -65.77 -61.29
CA GLU A 323 13.24 -67.13 -61.68
C GLU A 323 12.44 -67.19 -62.97
N LYS A 324 11.49 -66.29 -63.16
CA LYS A 324 10.74 -66.14 -64.40
C LYS A 324 11.65 -65.83 -65.59
N ASN A 325 12.56 -64.87 -65.44
CA ASN A 325 13.51 -64.50 -66.50
C ASN A 325 14.45 -65.64 -66.85
N LYS A 326 14.85 -66.44 -65.88
CA LYS A 326 15.70 -67.63 -66.04
C LYS A 326 14.97 -68.73 -66.86
N ALA A 327 13.67 -68.99 -66.52
CA ALA A 327 12.85 -69.94 -67.22
C ALA A 327 12.54 -69.47 -68.66
N GLU A 328 12.37 -68.17 -68.91
CA GLU A 328 12.20 -67.62 -70.23
C GLU A 328 13.46 -67.79 -71.10
N ALA A 329 14.63 -67.55 -70.50
CA ALA A 329 15.92 -67.77 -71.17
C ALA A 329 16.18 -69.25 -71.52
N GLU A 330 15.85 -70.17 -70.63
CA GLU A 330 15.94 -71.62 -70.88
C GLU A 330 14.97 -72.05 -72.01
N ASN A 331 13.72 -71.50 -72.00
CA ASN A 331 12.78 -71.78 -73.08
C ASN A 331 13.26 -71.25 -74.49
N GLU A 332 13.91 -70.13 -74.50
CA GLU A 332 14.47 -69.57 -75.72
C GLU A 332 15.62 -70.48 -76.28
N LEU A 333 16.53 -70.95 -75.37
CA LEU A 333 17.57 -71.87 -75.73
C LEU A 333 17.01 -73.22 -76.27
N LEU A 334 16.03 -73.76 -75.63
CA LEU A 334 15.31 -74.98 -76.06
C LEU A 334 14.62 -74.81 -77.43
N LYS A 335 14.03 -73.66 -77.75
CA LYS A 335 13.49 -73.33 -79.07
C LYS A 335 14.54 -73.30 -80.15
N GLU A 336 15.72 -72.67 -79.84
CA GLU A 336 16.85 -72.68 -80.72
C GLU A 336 17.37 -74.07 -81.01
N GLU A 337 17.47 -74.91 -79.98
CA GLU A 337 17.90 -76.30 -80.09
C GLU A 337 16.91 -77.17 -80.88
N ILE A 338 15.62 -77.00 -80.64
CA ILE A 338 14.56 -77.65 -81.44
C ILE A 338 14.69 -77.24 -82.91
N LYS A 339 14.89 -75.97 -83.21
CA LYS A 339 15.09 -75.44 -84.57
C LYS A 339 16.32 -76.06 -85.22
N ARG A 340 17.44 -76.13 -84.53
CA ARG A 340 18.68 -76.82 -85.04
C ARG A 340 18.42 -78.28 -85.28
N LEU A 341 17.74 -79.01 -84.44
CA LEU A 341 17.42 -80.43 -84.69
C LEU A 341 16.48 -80.61 -85.86
N GLN A 342 15.48 -79.71 -86.05
CA GLN A 342 14.61 -79.69 -87.16
C GLN A 342 15.32 -79.46 -88.47
N ASP A 343 16.29 -78.50 -88.51
CA ASP A 343 17.14 -78.23 -89.68
C ASP A 343 18.07 -79.39 -89.97
N MET A 344 18.59 -80.11 -89.00
CA MET A 344 19.37 -81.35 -89.23
C MET A 344 18.52 -82.50 -89.72
N ILE A 345 17.29 -82.67 -89.27
CA ILE A 345 16.38 -83.70 -89.78
C ILE A 345 15.99 -83.40 -91.21
N ASN A 346 15.77 -82.13 -91.59
CA ASN A 346 15.47 -81.74 -92.96
C ASN A 346 16.67 -81.96 -93.88
N LYS A 347 17.89 -81.69 -93.48
CA LYS A 347 19.12 -81.99 -94.21
C LYS A 347 19.36 -83.48 -94.44
N ASN A 348 18.92 -84.35 -93.50
CA ASN A 348 19.04 -85.82 -93.67
C ASN A 348 17.93 -86.44 -94.48
N LYS A 349 16.88 -85.71 -94.91
CA LYS A 349 15.84 -86.20 -95.86
C LYS A 349 16.09 -85.83 -97.26
N GLU A 350 17.10 -84.96 -97.61
CA GLU A 350 17.46 -84.53 -98.96
C GLU A 350 18.77 -85.16 -99.46
N GLY A 351 19.35 -86.15 -98.72
CA GLY A 351 20.49 -86.95 -99.09
C GLY A 351 20.10 -88.44 -99.34
#